data_26b208d66dc37b54e7073a707b05d8c2
#
_entry.id   26b208d66dc37b54e7073a707b05d8c2
#
_cell.length_a   1.000
_cell.length_b   1.000
_cell.length_c   1.000
_cell.angle_alpha   90.00
_cell.angle_beta   90.00
_cell.angle_gamma   90.00
#
_symmetry.space_group_name_H-M   'P 1'
#
loop_
_entity.id
_entity.type
_entity.pdbx_description
1 polymer ?
#
loop_
_entity_poly.entity_id
_entity_poly.type
_entity_poly.pdbx_seq_one_letter_code
_entity_poly.pdbx_strand_id
1 'polypeptide(L)'
;MEIDAEILAHYAEGLEHGRLTGGPSLEMLRTQVLLERFLPVPPARVLDVGGASGLYASWLAGRGYQVHLIDPVPLHIEQAAAAGGFSVAPGDARDLAEADSSYDAVLLLGPLYHLTRRADRLRALAEARRVARPGGVIASAVISRYASTLDGFFRGFIDKPGFTALMAEDLRTGQHRNPGRAPEFFTTAYFHSRDDIAGEIIAAGLQLHDVLPIEGPLHWAPGVQDRAGQPSPAAAHPRLASRHGT
;
A
#
# COMPACT_ATOMS: atom_id res chain seq x y z
N MET A 1 -21.49 1.86 -4.32
CA MET A 1 -20.95 2.72 -3.23
C MET A 1 -20.09 3.79 -3.86
N GLU A 2 -20.23 5.04 -3.46
CA GLU A 2 -19.53 6.14 -4.11
C GLU A 2 -18.11 6.29 -3.51
N ILE A 3 -17.12 6.37 -4.39
CA ILE A 3 -15.74 6.74 -3.98
C ILE A 3 -15.73 8.26 -3.87
N ASP A 4 -14.99 8.80 -2.92
CA ASP A 4 -14.85 10.24 -2.74
C ASP A 4 -14.40 10.89 -4.05
N ALA A 5 -15.18 11.88 -4.52
CA ALA A 5 -14.93 12.53 -5.81
C ALA A 5 -13.54 13.21 -5.88
N GLU A 6 -12.99 13.64 -4.74
CA GLU A 6 -11.64 14.21 -4.69
C GLU A 6 -10.57 13.14 -4.98
N ILE A 7 -10.77 11.91 -4.51
CA ILE A 7 -9.87 10.79 -4.76
C ILE A 7 -9.92 10.39 -6.23
N LEU A 8 -11.12 10.24 -6.79
CA LEU A 8 -11.27 9.92 -8.21
C LEU A 8 -10.65 10.99 -9.12
N ALA A 9 -10.85 12.27 -8.81
CA ALA A 9 -10.27 13.36 -9.57
C ALA A 9 -8.72 13.35 -9.52
N HIS A 10 -8.14 13.07 -8.35
CA HIS A 10 -6.70 12.98 -8.17
C HIS A 10 -6.08 11.88 -9.05
N TYR A 11 -6.67 10.69 -9.07
CA TYR A 11 -6.15 9.56 -9.85
C TYR A 11 -6.46 9.67 -11.35
N ALA A 12 -7.53 10.36 -11.75
CA ALA A 12 -7.83 10.64 -13.15
C ALA A 12 -6.77 11.53 -13.84
N GLU A 13 -6.00 12.30 -13.07
CA GLU A 13 -4.87 13.10 -13.58
C GLU A 13 -3.63 12.25 -13.97
N GLY A 14 -3.61 10.95 -13.64
CA GLY A 14 -2.54 10.03 -14.03
C GLY A 14 -1.19 10.27 -13.34
N LEU A 15 -1.12 11.13 -12.31
CA LEU A 15 0.09 11.48 -11.59
C LEU A 15 0.75 10.28 -10.92
N GLU A 16 -0.04 9.29 -10.50
CA GLU A 16 0.45 8.08 -9.87
C GLU A 16 1.34 7.24 -10.81
N HIS A 17 0.99 7.16 -12.09
CA HIS A 17 1.80 6.46 -13.07
C HIS A 17 3.22 7.06 -13.18
N GLY A 18 3.35 8.39 -13.19
CA GLY A 18 4.64 9.08 -13.19
C GLY A 18 5.47 8.82 -11.93
N ARG A 19 4.84 8.75 -10.75
CA ARG A 19 5.48 8.42 -9.48
C ARG A 19 6.07 7.00 -9.48
N LEU A 20 5.40 6.07 -10.12
CA LEU A 20 5.79 4.65 -10.15
C LEU A 20 6.78 4.31 -11.27
N THR A 21 6.86 5.11 -12.35
CA THR A 21 7.74 4.85 -13.50
C THR A 21 9.11 5.53 -13.40
N GLY A 22 9.33 6.39 -12.41
CA GLY A 22 10.59 7.12 -12.19
C GLY A 22 11.78 6.27 -11.72
N GLY A 23 11.66 4.95 -11.73
CA GLY A 23 12.62 3.98 -11.20
C GLY A 23 12.17 3.37 -9.86
N PRO A 24 12.87 2.34 -9.36
CA PRO A 24 12.48 1.66 -8.11
C PRO A 24 12.65 2.62 -6.93
N SER A 25 11.52 3.02 -6.32
CA SER A 25 11.52 3.81 -5.09
C SER A 25 11.88 2.95 -3.87
N LEU A 26 12.31 3.59 -2.78
CA LEU A 26 12.53 2.91 -1.50
C LEU A 26 11.26 2.19 -1.04
N GLU A 27 10.09 2.82 -1.19
CA GLU A 27 8.78 2.24 -0.92
C GLU A 27 8.58 0.93 -1.67
N MET A 28 8.79 0.93 -2.99
CA MET A 28 8.63 -0.25 -3.84
C MET A 28 9.56 -1.38 -3.41
N LEU A 29 10.84 -1.11 -3.31
CA LEU A 29 11.84 -2.13 -2.97
C LEU A 29 11.60 -2.72 -1.57
N ARG A 30 11.28 -1.88 -0.61
CA ARG A 30 11.00 -2.34 0.75
C ARG A 30 9.71 -3.15 0.83
N THR A 31 8.67 -2.73 0.13
CA THR A 31 7.41 -3.48 0.04
C THR A 31 7.64 -4.85 -0.59
N GLN A 32 8.41 -4.94 -1.67
CA GLN A 32 8.77 -6.21 -2.30
C GLN A 32 9.51 -7.15 -1.33
N VAL A 33 10.51 -6.66 -0.59
CA VAL A 33 11.23 -7.45 0.43
C VAL A 33 10.28 -7.97 1.51
N LEU A 34 9.31 -7.15 1.95
CA LEU A 34 8.35 -7.57 2.94
C LEU A 34 7.36 -8.59 2.38
N LEU A 35 6.87 -8.39 1.16
CA LEU A 35 5.98 -9.34 0.50
C LEU A 35 6.69 -10.70 0.29
N GLU A 36 7.94 -10.72 -0.17
CA GLU A 36 8.73 -11.95 -0.31
C GLU A 36 8.90 -12.72 1.01
N ARG A 37 8.93 -12.01 2.12
CA ARG A 37 9.06 -12.63 3.45
C ARG A 37 7.80 -13.31 3.94
N PHE A 38 6.62 -12.76 3.60
CA PHE A 38 5.36 -13.19 4.20
C PHE A 38 4.42 -13.93 3.24
N LEU A 39 4.55 -13.71 1.93
CA LEU A 39 3.72 -14.40 0.95
C LEU A 39 4.06 -15.91 0.88
N PRO A 40 3.06 -16.75 0.58
CA PRO A 40 3.29 -18.17 0.32
C PRO A 40 4.19 -18.35 -0.91
N VAL A 41 4.90 -19.47 -0.96
CA VAL A 41 5.76 -19.82 -2.11
C VAL A 41 4.91 -20.03 -3.37
N PRO A 42 5.30 -19.49 -4.56
CA PRO A 42 4.58 -19.76 -5.80
C PRO A 42 4.68 -21.25 -6.22
N PRO A 43 3.67 -21.76 -6.95
CA PRO A 43 2.50 -21.03 -7.43
C PRO A 43 1.45 -20.83 -6.32
N ALA A 44 1.02 -19.57 -6.14
CA ALA A 44 -0.06 -19.23 -5.21
C ALA A 44 -0.96 -18.16 -5.85
N ARG A 45 -2.23 -18.13 -5.45
CA ARG A 45 -3.21 -17.16 -5.96
C ARG A 45 -3.20 -15.90 -5.10
N VAL A 46 -2.94 -14.76 -5.72
CA VAL A 46 -2.89 -13.46 -5.06
C VAL A 46 -3.98 -12.54 -5.62
N LEU A 47 -4.74 -11.92 -4.74
CA LEU A 47 -5.66 -10.83 -5.08
C LEU A 47 -4.99 -9.51 -4.74
N ASP A 48 -4.81 -8.64 -5.74
CA ASP A 48 -4.27 -7.28 -5.58
C ASP A 48 -5.41 -6.26 -5.66
N VAL A 49 -5.89 -5.81 -4.50
CA VAL A 49 -7.06 -4.92 -4.38
C VAL A 49 -6.60 -3.47 -4.31
N GLY A 50 -7.07 -2.65 -5.26
CA GLY A 50 -6.60 -1.28 -5.45
C GLY A 50 -5.18 -1.27 -5.99
N GLY A 51 -4.86 -2.21 -6.91
CA GLY A 51 -3.52 -2.42 -7.46
C GLY A 51 -3.08 -1.37 -8.48
N ALA A 52 -3.88 -0.34 -8.71
CA ALA A 52 -3.62 0.76 -9.65
C ALA A 52 -3.18 0.26 -11.02
N SER A 53 -2.08 0.77 -11.58
CA SER A 53 -1.54 0.36 -12.89
C SER A 53 -0.90 -1.04 -12.91
N GLY A 54 -0.94 -1.79 -11.81
CA GLY A 54 -0.49 -3.19 -11.74
C GLY A 54 1.00 -3.38 -11.49
N LEU A 55 1.68 -2.43 -10.85
CA LEU A 55 3.11 -2.53 -10.57
C LEU A 55 3.46 -3.78 -9.74
N TYR A 56 2.76 -3.99 -8.62
CA TYR A 56 2.97 -5.17 -7.78
C TYR A 56 2.42 -6.43 -8.43
N ALA A 57 1.29 -6.33 -9.13
CA ALA A 57 0.72 -7.46 -9.88
C ALA A 57 1.69 -7.99 -10.94
N SER A 58 2.31 -7.12 -11.75
CA SER A 58 3.33 -7.47 -12.74
C SER A 58 4.55 -8.13 -12.10
N TRP A 59 5.03 -7.55 -11.01
CA TRP A 59 6.18 -8.07 -10.29
C TRP A 59 5.91 -9.46 -9.70
N LEU A 60 4.72 -9.70 -9.13
CA LEU A 60 4.31 -11.00 -8.60
C LEU A 60 4.11 -12.03 -9.72
N ALA A 61 3.44 -11.65 -10.81
CA ALA A 61 3.26 -12.53 -11.96
C ALA A 61 4.61 -12.99 -12.54
N GLY A 62 5.59 -12.10 -12.65
CA GLY A 62 6.97 -12.43 -13.04
C GLY A 62 7.68 -13.38 -12.09
N ARG A 63 7.19 -13.57 -10.86
CA ARG A 63 7.67 -14.54 -9.86
C ARG A 63 6.88 -15.85 -9.82
N GLY A 64 5.91 -16.00 -10.73
CA GLY A 64 5.12 -17.23 -10.84
C GLY A 64 3.87 -17.28 -9.97
N TYR A 65 3.43 -16.15 -9.41
CA TYR A 65 2.11 -16.06 -8.76
C TYR A 65 1.00 -15.95 -9.80
N GLN A 66 -0.17 -16.49 -9.47
CA GLN A 66 -1.41 -16.27 -10.20
C GLN A 66 -2.11 -15.04 -9.63
N VAL A 67 -1.96 -13.90 -10.30
CA VAL A 67 -2.46 -12.63 -9.77
C VAL A 67 -3.77 -12.24 -10.44
N HIS A 68 -4.73 -11.77 -9.64
CA HIS A 68 -5.91 -11.04 -10.06
C HIS A 68 -5.88 -9.64 -9.46
N LEU A 69 -5.99 -8.61 -10.29
CA LEU A 69 -6.00 -7.22 -9.87
C LEU A 69 -7.41 -6.66 -9.96
N ILE A 70 -7.81 -5.95 -8.92
CA ILE A 70 -9.07 -5.20 -8.86
C ILE A 70 -8.77 -3.74 -8.56
N ASP A 71 -9.35 -2.83 -9.33
CA ASP A 71 -9.26 -1.39 -9.06
C ASP A 71 -10.57 -0.69 -9.43
N PRO A 72 -11.02 0.35 -8.70
CA PRO A 72 -12.23 1.08 -9.02
C PRO A 72 -12.05 2.14 -10.12
N VAL A 73 -10.82 2.51 -10.48
CA VAL A 73 -10.52 3.60 -11.43
C VAL A 73 -10.36 3.03 -12.84
N PRO A 74 -11.20 3.43 -13.83
CA PRO A 74 -11.14 2.88 -15.19
C PRO A 74 -9.76 3.04 -15.86
N LEU A 75 -9.09 4.18 -15.67
CA LEU A 75 -7.76 4.42 -16.20
C LEU A 75 -6.73 3.40 -15.68
N HIS A 76 -6.81 3.05 -14.40
CA HIS A 76 -5.93 2.05 -13.79
C HIS A 76 -6.17 0.66 -14.39
N ILE A 77 -7.43 0.29 -14.62
CA ILE A 77 -7.79 -0.97 -15.27
C ILE A 77 -7.20 -1.07 -16.68
N GLU A 78 -7.30 0.00 -17.47
CA GLU A 78 -6.71 0.06 -18.82
C GLU A 78 -5.18 -0.08 -18.77
N GLN A 79 -4.51 0.63 -17.87
CA GLN A 79 -3.06 0.56 -17.67
C GLN A 79 -2.61 -0.83 -17.21
N ALA A 80 -3.28 -1.41 -16.23
CA ALA A 80 -2.98 -2.73 -15.71
C ALA A 80 -3.22 -3.83 -16.76
N ALA A 81 -4.28 -3.74 -17.54
CA ALA A 81 -4.54 -4.67 -18.65
C ALA A 81 -3.47 -4.60 -19.74
N ALA A 82 -2.95 -3.39 -20.02
CA ALA A 82 -1.87 -3.21 -20.99
C ALA A 82 -0.53 -3.78 -20.51
N ALA A 83 -0.28 -3.79 -19.19
CA ALA A 83 0.92 -4.40 -18.60
C ALA A 83 0.96 -5.93 -18.81
N GLY A 84 -0.19 -6.59 -18.72
CA GLY A 84 -0.34 -8.02 -18.99
C GLY A 84 0.28 -8.95 -17.95
N GLY A 85 0.12 -10.26 -18.16
CA GLY A 85 0.67 -11.30 -17.28
C GLY A 85 -0.20 -11.66 -16.06
N PHE A 86 -1.31 -10.98 -15.84
CA PHE A 86 -2.30 -11.21 -14.78
C PHE A 86 -3.70 -10.82 -15.24
N SER A 87 -4.72 -11.24 -14.51
CA SER A 87 -6.10 -10.85 -14.80
C SER A 87 -6.50 -9.56 -14.08
N VAL A 88 -7.36 -8.77 -14.70
CA VAL A 88 -7.78 -7.45 -14.22
C VAL A 88 -9.29 -7.33 -14.27
N ALA A 89 -9.91 -6.75 -13.25
CA ALA A 89 -11.34 -6.42 -13.22
C ALA A 89 -11.61 -5.12 -12.47
N PRO A 90 -12.67 -4.39 -12.83
CA PRO A 90 -13.16 -3.29 -12.00
C PRO A 90 -13.78 -3.83 -10.71
N GLY A 91 -13.58 -3.14 -9.60
CA GLY A 91 -14.19 -3.53 -8.33
C GLY A 91 -13.88 -2.58 -7.18
N ASP A 92 -14.52 -2.83 -6.05
CA ASP A 92 -14.40 -2.03 -4.83
C ASP A 92 -13.97 -2.93 -3.66
N ALA A 93 -12.95 -2.51 -2.93
CA ALA A 93 -12.43 -3.24 -1.77
C ALA A 93 -13.51 -3.58 -0.72
N ARG A 94 -14.59 -2.81 -0.67
CA ARG A 94 -15.70 -2.94 0.27
C ARG A 94 -16.77 -3.98 -0.14
N ASP A 95 -16.68 -4.48 -1.38
CA ASP A 95 -17.68 -5.40 -1.97
C ASP A 95 -17.00 -6.18 -3.11
N LEU A 96 -16.23 -7.20 -2.73
CA LEU A 96 -15.46 -8.01 -3.67
C LEU A 96 -16.34 -9.06 -4.33
N ALA A 97 -16.30 -9.16 -5.67
CA ALA A 97 -17.06 -10.15 -6.43
C ALA A 97 -16.51 -11.58 -6.30
N GLU A 98 -15.32 -11.71 -5.70
CA GLU A 98 -14.58 -12.97 -5.55
C GLU A 98 -15.25 -13.91 -4.55
N ALA A 99 -15.15 -15.20 -4.84
CA ALA A 99 -15.67 -16.25 -3.97
C ALA A 99 -14.90 -16.33 -2.64
N ASP A 100 -15.60 -16.79 -1.59
CA ASP A 100 -14.99 -17.06 -0.29
C ASP A 100 -13.80 -18.00 -0.41
N SER A 101 -12.77 -17.75 0.40
CA SER A 101 -11.61 -18.66 0.55
C SER A 101 -10.96 -19.05 -0.79
N SER A 102 -10.86 -18.11 -1.74
CA SER A 102 -10.37 -18.36 -3.10
C SER A 102 -8.92 -17.93 -3.34
N TYR A 103 -8.32 -17.17 -2.42
CA TYR A 103 -6.96 -16.65 -2.55
C TYR A 103 -6.05 -17.07 -1.39
N ASP A 104 -4.79 -17.34 -1.71
CA ASP A 104 -3.75 -17.67 -0.74
C ASP A 104 -3.19 -16.42 -0.06
N ALA A 105 -3.25 -15.28 -0.78
CA ALA A 105 -2.91 -13.96 -0.24
C ALA A 105 -3.79 -12.86 -0.83
N VAL A 106 -4.02 -11.80 -0.04
CA VAL A 106 -4.75 -10.60 -0.45
C VAL A 106 -3.92 -9.36 -0.12
N LEU A 107 -3.72 -8.48 -1.08
CA LEU A 107 -3.02 -7.22 -0.92
C LEU A 107 -4.02 -6.07 -0.88
N LEU A 108 -3.90 -5.20 0.11
CA LEU A 108 -4.64 -3.94 0.28
C LEU A 108 -3.60 -2.80 0.41
N LEU A 109 -2.77 -2.60 -0.62
CA LEU A 109 -1.64 -1.67 -0.54
C LEU A 109 -2.03 -0.20 -0.79
N GLY A 110 -3.27 0.05 -1.19
CA GLY A 110 -3.82 1.38 -1.45
C GLY A 110 -5.14 1.70 -0.71
N PRO A 111 -6.10 0.79 -0.67
CA PRO A 111 -7.48 1.11 -0.32
C PRO A 111 -7.68 1.71 1.08
N LEU A 112 -6.99 1.20 2.11
CA LEU A 112 -7.30 1.56 3.49
C LEU A 112 -7.11 3.04 3.81
N TYR A 113 -6.11 3.69 3.22
CA TYR A 113 -5.91 5.12 3.47
C TYR A 113 -6.83 6.01 2.62
N HIS A 114 -7.45 5.48 1.57
CA HIS A 114 -8.48 6.19 0.79
C HIS A 114 -9.88 6.03 1.37
N LEU A 115 -10.11 5.06 2.23
CA LEU A 115 -11.38 4.85 2.93
C LEU A 115 -11.40 5.67 4.23
N THR A 116 -11.83 6.94 4.15
CA THR A 116 -11.79 7.86 5.28
C THR A 116 -12.70 7.48 6.43
N ARG A 117 -13.79 6.74 6.16
CA ARG A 117 -14.73 6.26 7.18
C ARG A 117 -14.27 4.92 7.74
N ARG A 118 -14.20 4.81 9.06
CA ARG A 118 -13.81 3.57 9.73
C ARG A 118 -14.67 2.36 9.31
N ALA A 119 -15.97 2.56 9.15
CA ALA A 119 -16.88 1.49 8.72
C ALA A 119 -16.53 0.90 7.36
N ASP A 120 -16.07 1.75 6.42
CA ASP A 120 -15.65 1.31 5.09
C ASP A 120 -14.32 0.55 5.14
N ARG A 121 -13.37 0.96 5.99
CA ARG A 121 -12.12 0.23 6.21
C ARG A 121 -12.35 -1.14 6.84
N LEU A 122 -13.21 -1.21 7.85
CA LEU A 122 -13.59 -2.49 8.45
C LEU A 122 -14.28 -3.41 7.44
N ARG A 123 -15.10 -2.86 6.55
CA ARG A 123 -15.73 -3.63 5.49
C ARG A 123 -14.72 -4.18 4.49
N ALA A 124 -13.76 -3.35 4.04
CA ALA A 124 -12.68 -3.80 3.17
C ALA A 124 -11.81 -4.89 3.80
N LEU A 125 -11.49 -4.77 5.09
CA LEU A 125 -10.76 -5.82 5.83
C LEU A 125 -11.58 -7.10 5.98
N ALA A 126 -12.90 -6.98 6.21
CA ALA A 126 -13.79 -8.14 6.30
C ALA A 126 -13.93 -8.86 4.95
N GLU A 127 -14.00 -8.13 3.84
CA GLU A 127 -14.00 -8.70 2.50
C GLU A 127 -12.67 -9.39 2.18
N ALA A 128 -11.54 -8.75 2.48
CA ALA A 128 -10.23 -9.39 2.34
C ALA A 128 -10.14 -10.69 3.13
N ARG A 129 -10.67 -10.70 4.37
CA ARG A 129 -10.75 -11.92 5.19
C ARG A 129 -11.64 -12.99 4.55
N ARG A 130 -12.79 -12.61 3.99
CA ARG A 130 -13.76 -13.54 3.36
C ARG A 130 -13.13 -14.25 2.16
N VAL A 131 -12.45 -13.51 1.29
CA VAL A 131 -11.86 -14.07 0.06
C VAL A 131 -10.54 -14.79 0.29
N ALA A 132 -9.82 -14.48 1.38
CA ALA A 132 -8.61 -15.20 1.77
C ALA A 132 -8.96 -16.58 2.32
N ARG A 133 -8.16 -17.59 2.00
CA ARG A 133 -8.25 -18.93 2.58
C ARG A 133 -7.92 -18.90 4.06
N PRO A 134 -8.46 -19.85 4.85
CA PRO A 134 -7.99 -20.04 6.23
C PRO A 134 -6.45 -20.19 6.27
N GLY A 135 -5.78 -19.37 7.08
CA GLY A 135 -4.32 -19.32 7.14
C GLY A 135 -3.65 -18.52 6.02
N GLY A 136 -4.43 -17.96 5.10
CA GLY A 136 -3.91 -17.05 4.05
C GLY A 136 -3.37 -15.73 4.63
N VAL A 137 -2.54 -15.06 3.85
CA VAL A 137 -1.89 -13.80 4.23
C VAL A 137 -2.69 -12.61 3.73
N ILE A 138 -2.92 -11.61 4.58
CA ILE A 138 -3.44 -10.31 4.18
C ILE A 138 -2.37 -9.27 4.47
N ALA A 139 -1.85 -8.63 3.43
CA ALA A 139 -0.90 -7.53 3.55
C ALA A 139 -1.61 -6.21 3.24
N SER A 140 -1.59 -5.27 4.19
CA SER A 140 -2.21 -3.96 3.99
C SER A 140 -1.21 -2.83 4.24
N ALA A 141 -1.26 -1.78 3.43
CA ALA A 141 -0.50 -0.57 3.64
C ALA A 141 -1.40 0.55 4.20
N VAL A 142 -0.82 1.34 5.08
CA VAL A 142 -1.45 2.52 5.65
C VAL A 142 -0.46 3.69 5.67
N ILE A 143 -0.95 4.91 5.58
CA ILE A 143 -0.13 6.11 5.76
C ILE A 143 -0.06 6.43 7.25
N SER A 144 1.15 6.71 7.72
CA SER A 144 1.39 7.06 9.13
C SER A 144 0.71 8.38 9.50
N ARG A 145 0.15 8.46 10.70
CA ARG A 145 -0.41 9.69 11.30
C ARG A 145 0.59 10.85 11.33
N TYR A 146 1.87 10.54 11.29
CA TYR A 146 2.96 11.51 11.31
C TYR A 146 3.43 11.95 9.92
N ALA A 147 2.78 11.49 8.83
CA ALA A 147 3.24 11.76 7.46
C ALA A 147 3.33 13.27 7.17
N SER A 148 2.27 14.04 7.42
CA SER A 148 2.29 15.50 7.24
C SER A 148 3.32 16.20 8.12
N THR A 149 3.57 15.69 9.34
CA THR A 149 4.61 16.25 10.21
C THR A 149 5.99 16.10 9.59
N LEU A 150 6.27 14.92 9.05
CA LEU A 150 7.55 14.64 8.38
C LEU A 150 7.70 15.47 7.10
N ASP A 151 6.67 15.51 6.25
CA ASP A 151 6.66 16.38 5.07
C ASP A 151 6.83 17.86 5.43
N GLY A 152 6.17 18.34 6.48
CA GLY A 152 6.29 19.69 6.96
C GLY A 152 7.73 20.09 7.29
N PHE A 153 8.45 19.20 7.97
CA PHE A 153 9.84 19.46 8.34
C PHE A 153 10.81 19.25 7.18
N PHE A 154 10.74 18.15 6.47
CA PHE A 154 11.76 17.79 5.48
C PHE A 154 11.57 18.48 4.12
N ARG A 155 10.33 18.84 3.77
CA ARG A 155 10.00 19.54 2.52
C ARG A 155 9.72 21.04 2.72
N GLY A 156 9.81 21.53 3.96
CA GLY A 156 9.57 22.93 4.27
C GLY A 156 8.11 23.37 4.16
N PHE A 157 7.15 22.44 4.24
CA PHE A 157 5.73 22.78 4.16
C PHE A 157 5.21 23.46 5.42
N ILE A 158 5.93 23.33 6.53
CA ILE A 158 5.53 23.92 7.81
C ILE A 158 5.34 25.44 7.72
N ASP A 159 6.07 26.10 6.82
CA ASP A 159 5.99 27.56 6.59
C ASP A 159 4.87 27.95 5.61
N LYS A 160 4.19 26.97 4.98
CA LYS A 160 3.11 27.27 4.04
C LYS A 160 1.80 27.62 4.79
N PRO A 161 1.06 28.64 4.30
CA PRO A 161 -0.23 29.00 4.90
C PRO A 161 -1.18 27.82 4.96
N GLY A 162 -1.77 27.61 6.15
CA GLY A 162 -2.76 26.54 6.39
C GLY A 162 -2.18 25.15 6.64
N PHE A 163 -0.90 24.89 6.34
CA PHE A 163 -0.32 23.55 6.50
C PHE A 163 -0.25 23.10 7.97
N THR A 164 0.09 24.00 8.89
CA THR A 164 0.13 23.68 10.34
C THR A 164 -1.24 23.28 10.90
N ALA A 165 -2.32 23.89 10.39
CA ALA A 165 -3.68 23.52 10.78
C ALA A 165 -4.06 22.14 10.24
N LEU A 166 -3.72 21.85 8.98
CA LEU A 166 -3.90 20.54 8.36
C LEU A 166 -3.12 19.47 9.15
N MET A 167 -1.84 19.70 9.42
CA MET A 167 -0.99 18.78 10.20
C MET A 167 -1.55 18.53 11.60
N ALA A 168 -2.04 19.56 12.28
CA ALA A 168 -2.66 19.41 13.61
C ALA A 168 -3.93 18.56 13.56
N GLU A 169 -4.74 18.69 12.52
CA GLU A 169 -5.94 17.87 12.32
C GLU A 169 -5.57 16.41 12.01
N ASP A 170 -4.57 16.18 11.17
CA ASP A 170 -4.05 14.84 10.89
C ASP A 170 -3.59 14.15 12.17
N LEU A 171 -2.80 14.83 12.99
CA LEU A 171 -2.32 14.29 14.27
C LEU A 171 -3.46 13.97 15.25
N ARG A 172 -4.49 14.83 15.29
CA ARG A 172 -5.60 14.70 16.21
C ARG A 172 -6.59 13.60 15.80
N THR A 173 -6.93 13.50 14.51
CA THR A 173 -8.03 12.66 14.01
C THR A 173 -7.63 11.59 13.00
N GLY A 174 -6.50 11.74 12.35
CA GLY A 174 -6.11 10.97 11.17
C GLY A 174 -6.84 11.36 9.88
N GLN A 175 -7.76 12.32 9.92
CA GLN A 175 -8.50 12.77 8.73
C GLN A 175 -7.68 13.81 7.96
N HIS A 176 -6.98 13.36 6.94
CA HIS A 176 -6.27 14.24 6.03
C HIS A 176 -7.24 14.81 4.98
N ARG A 177 -7.29 16.13 4.87
CA ARG A 177 -8.16 16.85 3.94
C ARG A 177 -7.38 17.93 3.22
N ASN A 178 -7.52 17.96 1.89
CA ASN A 178 -6.91 18.99 1.05
C ASN A 178 -7.98 19.69 0.20
N PRO A 179 -8.89 20.46 0.81
CA PRO A 179 -10.02 21.07 0.10
C PRO A 179 -9.58 22.12 -0.93
N GLY A 180 -8.40 22.72 -0.74
CA GLY A 180 -7.79 23.65 -1.69
C GLY A 180 -7.13 22.99 -2.88
N ARG A 181 -7.06 21.66 -2.92
CA ARG A 181 -6.36 20.87 -3.94
C ARG A 181 -4.95 21.37 -4.23
N ALA A 182 -4.23 21.79 -3.19
CA ALA A 182 -2.83 22.14 -3.32
C ALA A 182 -2.05 20.92 -3.85
N PRO A 183 -1.44 20.99 -5.04
CA PRO A 183 -0.89 19.79 -5.70
C PRO A 183 0.27 19.17 -4.95
N GLU A 184 0.94 19.95 -4.09
CA GLU A 184 2.02 19.49 -3.24
C GLU A 184 1.56 18.75 -1.99
N PHE A 185 0.28 18.87 -1.59
CA PHE A 185 -0.30 18.16 -0.45
C PHE A 185 -1.02 16.92 -0.95
N PHE A 186 -1.00 15.87 -0.14
CA PHE A 186 -1.66 14.63 -0.51
C PHE A 186 -3.19 14.82 -0.64
N THR A 187 -3.85 13.93 -1.35
CA THR A 187 -5.31 13.93 -1.50
C THR A 187 -6.01 13.51 -0.21
N THR A 188 -7.33 13.64 -0.18
CA THR A 188 -8.17 13.16 0.93
C THR A 188 -7.85 11.73 1.32
N ALA A 189 -7.48 11.52 2.59
CA ALA A 189 -7.04 10.24 3.11
C ALA A 189 -7.31 10.08 4.61
N TYR A 190 -7.11 8.87 5.12
CA TYR A 190 -7.03 8.60 6.55
C TYR A 190 -5.62 8.14 6.92
N PHE A 191 -4.97 8.86 7.82
CA PHE A 191 -3.64 8.56 8.34
C PHE A 191 -3.76 7.80 9.66
N HIS A 192 -3.21 6.60 9.70
CA HIS A 192 -3.36 5.70 10.82
C HIS A 192 -2.27 5.90 11.89
N SER A 193 -2.66 5.84 13.17
CA SER A 193 -1.73 5.43 14.21
C SER A 193 -1.55 3.90 14.18
N ARG A 194 -0.53 3.41 14.89
CA ARG A 194 -0.33 1.96 15.05
C ARG A 194 -1.52 1.30 15.74
N ASP A 195 -2.10 1.99 16.72
CA ASP A 195 -3.23 1.47 17.50
C ASP A 195 -4.52 1.45 16.69
N ASP A 196 -4.72 2.43 15.79
CA ASP A 196 -5.88 2.45 14.90
C ASP A 196 -5.90 1.22 14.00
N ILE A 197 -4.80 0.97 13.28
CA ILE A 197 -4.75 -0.18 12.35
C ILE A 197 -4.81 -1.50 13.11
N ALA A 198 -4.15 -1.62 14.25
CA ALA A 198 -4.23 -2.81 15.08
C ALA A 198 -5.66 -3.08 15.55
N GLY A 199 -6.35 -2.04 16.03
CA GLY A 199 -7.75 -2.15 16.45
C GLY A 199 -8.70 -2.47 15.31
N GLU A 200 -8.46 -1.96 14.09
CA GLU A 200 -9.28 -2.26 12.92
C GLU A 200 -9.08 -3.70 12.41
N ILE A 201 -7.86 -4.20 12.40
CA ILE A 201 -7.55 -5.60 12.04
C ILE A 201 -8.24 -6.56 13.00
N ILE A 202 -8.15 -6.32 14.32
CA ILE A 202 -8.81 -7.14 15.35
C ILE A 202 -10.34 -7.06 15.21
N ALA A 203 -10.89 -5.85 15.00
CA ALA A 203 -12.33 -5.65 14.84
C ALA A 203 -12.90 -6.34 13.57
N ALA A 204 -12.09 -6.50 12.52
CA ALA A 204 -12.43 -7.26 11.32
C ALA A 204 -12.31 -8.79 11.52
N GLY A 205 -11.94 -9.24 12.71
CA GLY A 205 -11.76 -10.67 13.02
C GLY A 205 -10.50 -11.28 12.42
N LEU A 206 -9.50 -10.46 12.15
CA LEU A 206 -8.18 -10.85 11.67
C LEU A 206 -7.18 -10.94 12.82
N GLN A 207 -6.14 -11.76 12.66
CA GLN A 207 -5.01 -11.79 13.58
C GLN A 207 -3.91 -10.84 13.06
N LEU A 208 -3.53 -9.86 13.87
CA LEU A 208 -2.39 -9.01 13.56
C LEU A 208 -1.10 -9.79 13.79
N HIS A 209 -0.32 -9.94 12.73
CA HIS A 209 1.00 -10.58 12.81
C HIS A 209 2.09 -9.55 13.11
N ASP A 210 2.14 -8.47 12.31
CA ASP A 210 3.20 -7.46 12.43
C ASP A 210 2.73 -6.10 11.87
N VAL A 211 3.33 -5.00 12.36
CA VAL A 211 3.23 -3.65 11.77
C VAL A 211 4.65 -3.18 11.50
N LEU A 212 5.01 -3.13 10.23
CA LEU A 212 6.38 -2.91 9.78
C LEU A 212 6.52 -1.56 9.06
N PRO A 213 7.60 -0.81 9.31
CA PRO A 213 7.87 0.41 8.56
C PRO A 213 8.33 0.08 7.14
N ILE A 214 7.84 0.87 6.17
CA ILE A 214 8.28 0.79 4.77
C ILE A 214 9.40 1.78 4.53
N GLU A 215 9.17 3.07 4.64
CA GLU A 215 10.17 4.10 4.35
C GLU A 215 10.77 4.71 5.62
N GLY A 216 9.92 5.01 6.61
CA GLY A 216 10.32 5.69 7.83
C GLY A 216 10.87 7.11 7.56
N PRO A 217 11.49 7.77 8.54
CA PRO A 217 12.00 9.13 8.40
C PRO A 217 13.20 9.26 7.43
N LEU A 218 13.84 8.15 7.07
CA LEU A 218 14.96 8.14 6.13
C LEU A 218 14.55 8.41 4.68
N HIS A 219 13.27 8.28 4.35
CA HIS A 219 12.73 8.60 3.02
C HIS A 219 13.15 10.01 2.54
N TRP A 220 13.19 10.97 3.44
CA TRP A 220 13.55 12.37 3.14
C TRP A 220 15.05 12.68 3.27
N ALA A 221 15.86 11.72 3.71
CA ALA A 221 17.29 11.96 3.85
C ALA A 221 17.94 12.13 2.46
N PRO A 222 18.82 13.15 2.27
CA PRO A 222 19.46 13.39 0.99
C PRO A 222 20.19 12.15 0.45
N GLY A 223 19.97 11.82 -0.82
CA GLY A 223 20.62 10.72 -1.53
C GLY A 223 20.13 9.32 -1.16
N VAL A 224 19.12 9.15 -0.30
CA VAL A 224 18.56 7.82 0.01
C VAL A 224 17.76 7.29 -1.16
N GLN A 225 16.93 8.13 -1.79
CA GLN A 225 16.15 7.74 -2.98
C GLN A 225 17.06 7.39 -4.16
N ASP A 226 18.13 8.15 -4.38
CA ASP A 226 19.10 7.91 -5.45
C ASP A 226 19.86 6.59 -5.27
N ARG A 227 20.01 6.13 -4.03
CA ARG A 227 20.70 4.87 -3.68
C ARG A 227 19.77 3.66 -3.67
N ALA A 228 18.47 3.86 -3.59
CA ALA A 228 17.50 2.77 -3.48
C ALA A 228 17.56 1.80 -4.67
N GLY A 229 17.88 2.29 -5.87
CA GLY A 229 18.02 1.47 -7.08
C GLY A 229 19.44 0.95 -7.35
N GLN A 230 20.43 1.27 -6.51
CA GLN A 230 21.81 0.80 -6.72
C GLN A 230 22.03 -0.59 -6.10
N PRO A 231 22.76 -1.49 -6.78
CA PRO A 231 23.09 -2.78 -6.19
C PRO A 231 23.91 -2.52 -4.89
N SER A 232 23.45 -3.10 -3.78
CA SER A 232 24.19 -3.05 -2.51
C SER A 232 25.61 -3.57 -2.76
N PRO A 233 26.68 -2.86 -2.32
CA PRO A 233 27.99 -3.45 -2.30
C PRO A 233 27.89 -4.71 -1.43
N ALA A 234 28.05 -5.86 -2.07
CA ALA A 234 27.76 -7.20 -1.59
C ALA A 234 27.79 -7.33 -0.07
N ALA A 235 26.63 -7.59 0.52
CA ALA A 235 26.59 -8.28 1.80
C ALA A 235 27.16 -9.69 1.56
N ALA A 236 28.46 -9.83 1.61
CA ALA A 236 29.12 -11.10 1.81
C ALA A 236 28.71 -11.56 3.22
N HIS A 237 27.53 -12.16 3.33
CA HIS A 237 27.20 -12.93 4.51
C HIS A 237 28.09 -14.18 4.49
N PRO A 238 29.00 -14.36 5.45
CA PRO A 238 29.67 -15.63 5.63
C PRO A 238 28.57 -16.66 5.91
N ARG A 239 28.43 -17.65 5.04
CA ARG A 239 27.61 -18.83 5.33
C ARG A 239 28.11 -19.36 6.68
N LEU A 240 27.25 -19.34 7.69
CA LEU A 240 27.46 -20.03 8.93
C LEU A 240 27.64 -21.51 8.56
N ALA A 241 28.88 -21.98 8.57
CA ALA A 241 29.24 -23.37 8.41
C ALA A 241 28.51 -24.15 9.51
N SER A 242 27.63 -25.06 9.10
CA SER A 242 27.01 -26.03 9.98
C SER A 242 28.12 -26.85 10.64
N ARG A 243 28.42 -26.59 11.92
CA ARG A 243 29.22 -27.50 12.74
C ARG A 243 28.35 -28.71 13.08
N HIS A 244 28.45 -29.76 12.28
CA HIS A 244 28.16 -31.08 12.74
C HIS A 244 29.38 -31.52 13.57
N GLY A 245 29.22 -31.49 14.89
CA GLY A 245 30.11 -32.11 15.85
C GLY A 245 29.62 -33.51 16.16
N THR A 246 30.49 -34.44 16.03
CA THR A 246 30.45 -35.84 16.46
C THR A 246 29.94 -36.05 17.87
#